data_9cc8aebaa33743d37f6900f8ae8cfe43
#
_entry.id   9cc8aebaa33743d37f6900f8ae8cfe43
#
_cell.length_a   1.000
_cell.length_b   1.000
_cell.length_c   1.000
_cell.angle_alpha   90.00
_cell.angle_beta   90.00
_cell.angle_gamma   90.00
#
_symmetry.space_group_name_H-M   'P 1'
#
loop_
_entity.id
_entity.type
_entity.pdbx_description
1 polymer ?
#
loop_
_entity_poly.entity_id
_entity_poly.type
_entity_poly.pdbx_seq_one_letter_code
_entity_poly.pdbx_strand_id
1 'polypeptide(L)'
;MTERCYDRRVRPTPEQLAPLSRFERAAFRLADVLAAPRLTPLSANWNSVVMGALIYSCASRRFRVHGLENLAPFGKKDSVLLVANHRSFFDFFTITALLYWRTRLTKRIFFPVRQNFFYDHPLGPAVNFAMSGMRMFPPVMRDKEKKAFNTYSVARCIEELNRPDIGTVLGIHPEGTRNKGDDPYAFLPAQPGVGRVALGATRAHVIPVFVLGMAQSITGEWRKNIAAPDAHPVDVYFGTPIDFSDLRPKSNMVTTQKRAADRCLDAIKGLADLQRRGAALREGRDPSAVAALAKSDDAARTAAAAAKHAQKASAERSADPAAHDRG
;
A
#
# COMPACT_ATOMS: atom_id res chain seq x y z
N MET A 1 -18.41 -33.53 -6.47
CA MET A 1 -19.02 -32.66 -5.42
C MET A 1 -18.14 -31.44 -5.12
N THR A 2 -17.55 -30.78 -6.15
CA THR A 2 -16.43 -29.83 -6.03
C THR A 2 -16.66 -28.46 -6.69
N GLU A 3 -17.82 -28.19 -7.29
CA GLU A 3 -18.02 -26.92 -8.03
C GLU A 3 -18.83 -25.82 -7.29
N ARG A 4 -19.48 -26.12 -6.18
CA ARG A 4 -20.36 -25.15 -5.50
C ARG A 4 -19.72 -24.31 -4.38
N CYS A 5 -18.45 -24.52 -4.03
CA CYS A 5 -17.77 -23.71 -2.99
C CYS A 5 -17.14 -22.41 -3.53
N TYR A 6 -17.09 -22.22 -4.84
CA TYR A 6 -16.32 -21.17 -5.50
C TYR A 6 -16.99 -19.79 -5.59
N ASP A 7 -18.27 -19.66 -5.28
CA ASP A 7 -19.04 -18.43 -5.58
C ASP A 7 -19.52 -17.63 -4.35
N ARG A 8 -18.94 -17.84 -3.19
CA ARG A 8 -19.19 -16.98 -2.01
C ARG A 8 -18.20 -15.81 -1.91
N ARG A 9 -18.04 -15.06 -3.01
CA ARG A 9 -17.31 -13.80 -2.93
C ARG A 9 -18.12 -12.76 -2.17
N VAL A 10 -17.46 -12.02 -1.27
CA VAL A 10 -18.03 -10.84 -0.66
C VAL A 10 -18.48 -9.90 -1.79
N ARG A 11 -19.78 -9.57 -1.80
CA ARG A 11 -20.40 -8.66 -2.77
C ARG A 11 -20.82 -7.39 -2.05
N PRO A 12 -20.75 -6.23 -2.72
CA PRO A 12 -21.29 -5.02 -2.12
C PRO A 12 -22.82 -5.09 -2.02
N THR A 13 -23.36 -4.57 -0.92
CA THR A 13 -24.82 -4.47 -0.74
C THR A 13 -25.41 -3.43 -1.69
N PRO A 14 -26.74 -3.48 -1.97
CA PRO A 14 -27.42 -2.44 -2.74
C PRO A 14 -27.18 -1.02 -2.18
N GLU A 15 -27.15 -0.86 -0.86
CA GLU A 15 -26.90 0.41 -0.18
C GLU A 15 -25.47 0.93 -0.43
N GLN A 16 -24.49 0.03 -0.44
CA GLN A 16 -23.09 0.38 -0.76
C GLN A 16 -22.93 0.77 -2.23
N LEU A 17 -23.72 0.19 -3.12
CA LEU A 17 -23.71 0.51 -4.55
C LEU A 17 -24.53 1.76 -4.91
N ALA A 18 -25.53 2.10 -4.12
CA ALA A 18 -26.47 3.19 -4.42
C ALA A 18 -25.77 4.53 -4.71
N PRO A 19 -24.74 4.97 -3.95
CA PRO A 19 -24.07 6.25 -4.19
C PRO A 19 -23.18 6.27 -5.43
N LEU A 20 -22.88 5.12 -6.04
CA LEU A 20 -22.02 5.03 -7.22
C LEU A 20 -22.79 5.39 -8.49
N SER A 21 -22.20 6.15 -9.37
CA SER A 21 -22.72 6.43 -10.70
C SER A 21 -22.88 5.14 -11.52
N ARG A 22 -23.65 5.20 -12.62
CA ARG A 22 -23.81 4.05 -13.52
C ARG A 22 -22.46 3.61 -14.11
N PHE A 23 -21.59 4.57 -14.42
CA PHE A 23 -20.26 4.30 -14.95
C PHE A 23 -19.36 3.64 -13.88
N GLU A 24 -19.28 4.20 -12.67
CA GLU A 24 -18.48 3.63 -11.57
C GLU A 24 -18.92 2.18 -11.26
N ARG A 25 -20.23 1.91 -11.27
CA ARG A 25 -20.74 0.54 -11.09
C ARG A 25 -20.32 -0.40 -12.21
N ALA A 26 -20.33 0.07 -13.47
CA ALA A 26 -19.87 -0.73 -14.61
C ALA A 26 -18.36 -0.99 -14.55
N ALA A 27 -17.56 0.04 -14.28
CA ALA A 27 -16.11 -0.06 -14.12
C ALA A 27 -15.73 -1.00 -12.96
N PHE A 28 -16.42 -0.90 -11.83
CA PHE A 28 -16.25 -1.81 -10.69
C PHE A 28 -16.59 -3.26 -11.06
N ARG A 29 -17.73 -3.49 -11.73
CA ARG A 29 -18.14 -4.86 -12.14
C ARG A 29 -17.13 -5.48 -13.10
N LEU A 30 -16.60 -4.70 -14.05
CA LEU A 30 -15.56 -5.14 -14.97
C LEU A 30 -14.31 -5.57 -14.19
N ALA A 31 -13.86 -4.73 -13.26
CA ALA A 31 -12.69 -5.04 -12.43
C ALA A 31 -12.91 -6.28 -11.54
N ASP A 32 -14.10 -6.44 -10.95
CA ASP A 32 -14.44 -7.62 -10.12
C ASP A 32 -14.45 -8.92 -10.94
N VAL A 33 -14.97 -8.88 -12.18
CA VAL A 33 -14.92 -10.03 -13.10
C VAL A 33 -13.47 -10.38 -13.44
N LEU A 34 -12.64 -9.38 -13.80
CA LEU A 34 -11.23 -9.59 -14.14
C LEU A 34 -10.38 -9.96 -12.91
N ALA A 35 -10.84 -9.68 -11.71
CA ALA A 35 -10.21 -10.12 -10.47
C ALA A 35 -10.40 -11.62 -10.19
N ALA A 36 -11.24 -12.32 -10.94
CA ALA A 36 -11.50 -13.75 -10.74
C ALA A 36 -10.20 -14.58 -10.85
N PRO A 37 -10.04 -15.64 -10.02
CA PRO A 37 -8.84 -16.47 -10.02
C PRO A 37 -8.48 -17.06 -11.38
N ARG A 38 -9.49 -17.51 -12.15
CA ARG A 38 -9.33 -18.05 -13.50
C ARG A 38 -8.69 -17.08 -14.51
N LEU A 39 -8.82 -15.77 -14.27
CA LEU A 39 -8.24 -14.73 -15.13
C LEU A 39 -6.88 -14.22 -14.61
N THR A 40 -6.37 -14.80 -13.52
CA THR A 40 -5.05 -14.45 -12.98
C THR A 40 -3.92 -14.63 -14.01
N PRO A 41 -3.84 -15.71 -14.81
CA PRO A 41 -2.76 -15.87 -15.77
C PRO A 41 -2.71 -14.73 -16.80
N LEU A 42 -3.88 -14.26 -17.27
CA LEU A 42 -3.96 -13.17 -18.23
C LEU A 42 -3.37 -11.87 -17.66
N SER A 43 -3.87 -11.44 -16.50
CA SER A 43 -3.39 -10.21 -15.86
C SER A 43 -1.96 -10.32 -15.34
N ALA A 44 -1.53 -11.50 -14.86
CA ALA A 44 -0.18 -11.73 -14.41
C ALA A 44 0.83 -11.66 -15.57
N ASN A 45 0.52 -12.31 -16.70
CA ASN A 45 1.36 -12.25 -17.90
C ASN A 45 1.43 -10.82 -18.45
N TRP A 46 0.28 -10.13 -18.53
CA TRP A 46 0.25 -8.73 -18.93
C TRP A 46 1.16 -7.87 -18.05
N ASN A 47 1.00 -7.95 -16.74
CA ASN A 47 1.77 -7.14 -15.80
C ASN A 47 3.26 -7.48 -15.80
N SER A 48 3.62 -8.76 -15.87
CA SER A 48 5.02 -9.18 -15.88
C SER A 48 5.74 -8.72 -17.14
N VAL A 49 5.04 -8.71 -18.30
CA VAL A 49 5.63 -8.26 -19.57
C VAL A 49 5.56 -6.75 -19.70
N VAL A 50 4.36 -6.14 -19.60
CA VAL A 50 4.20 -4.72 -19.90
C VAL A 50 4.79 -3.85 -18.78
N MET A 51 4.26 -3.99 -17.56
CA MET A 51 4.73 -3.16 -16.43
C MET A 51 6.08 -3.60 -15.91
N GLY A 52 6.34 -4.91 -15.91
CA GLY A 52 7.66 -5.43 -15.57
C GLY A 52 8.73 -4.88 -16.49
N ALA A 53 8.57 -4.98 -17.81
CA ALA A 53 9.51 -4.44 -18.79
C ALA A 53 9.66 -2.92 -18.64
N LEU A 54 8.56 -2.17 -18.47
CA LEU A 54 8.61 -0.72 -18.25
C LEU A 54 9.44 -0.37 -17.01
N ILE A 55 9.17 -0.99 -15.87
CA ILE A 55 9.90 -0.70 -14.62
C ILE A 55 11.38 -1.13 -14.73
N TYR A 56 11.65 -2.29 -15.32
CA TYR A 56 13.04 -2.72 -15.51
C TYR A 56 13.80 -1.83 -16.50
N SER A 57 13.16 -1.32 -17.55
CA SER A 57 13.79 -0.35 -18.45
C SER A 57 14.17 0.96 -17.73
N CYS A 58 13.41 1.33 -16.69
CA CYS A 58 13.65 2.52 -15.88
C CYS A 58 14.62 2.31 -14.70
N ALA A 59 14.80 1.07 -14.22
CA ALA A 59 15.45 0.86 -12.95
C ALA A 59 16.36 -0.37 -12.87
N SER A 60 16.50 -1.18 -13.92
CA SER A 60 17.24 -2.46 -13.88
C SER A 60 18.68 -2.33 -13.37
N ARG A 61 19.39 -1.28 -13.77
CA ARG A 61 20.78 -0.98 -13.35
C ARG A 61 20.86 -0.23 -12.02
N ARG A 62 19.73 0.27 -11.53
CA ARG A 62 19.60 1.12 -10.34
C ARG A 62 19.10 0.36 -9.12
N PHE A 63 18.54 -0.85 -9.31
CA PHE A 63 17.95 -1.63 -8.24
C PHE A 63 18.96 -2.06 -7.18
N ARG A 64 18.68 -1.70 -5.94
CA ARG A 64 19.33 -2.20 -4.72
C ARG A 64 18.25 -2.84 -3.85
N VAL A 65 18.22 -4.16 -3.86
CA VAL A 65 17.14 -4.94 -3.21
C VAL A 65 17.71 -5.65 -2.00
N HIS A 66 17.08 -5.44 -0.86
CA HIS A 66 17.49 -5.96 0.45
C HIS A 66 16.35 -6.71 1.10
N GLY A 67 16.64 -7.79 1.82
CA GLY A 67 15.63 -8.56 2.57
C GLY A 67 14.68 -9.38 1.70
N LEU A 68 15.01 -9.60 0.40
CA LEU A 68 14.17 -10.41 -0.49
C LEU A 68 14.10 -11.87 0.00
N GLU A 69 15.11 -12.33 0.72
CA GLU A 69 15.18 -13.62 1.39
C GLU A 69 14.08 -13.82 2.42
N ASN A 70 13.54 -12.76 3.01
CA ASN A 70 12.38 -12.82 3.92
C ASN A 70 11.10 -13.32 3.22
N LEU A 71 11.06 -13.26 1.88
CA LEU A 71 9.97 -13.81 1.07
C LEU A 71 10.23 -15.24 0.61
N ALA A 72 11.45 -15.76 0.77
CA ALA A 72 11.84 -17.10 0.28
C ALA A 72 11.00 -18.25 0.89
N PRO A 73 10.56 -18.19 2.17
CA PRO A 73 9.72 -19.24 2.75
C PRO A 73 8.32 -19.35 2.11
N PHE A 74 7.86 -18.30 1.40
CA PHE A 74 6.48 -18.24 0.89
C PHE A 74 6.41 -18.63 -0.58
N GLY A 75 5.39 -19.43 -0.90
CA GLY A 75 5.14 -19.96 -2.26
C GLY A 75 3.84 -19.46 -2.88
N LYS A 76 3.40 -20.15 -3.93
CA LYS A 76 2.20 -19.78 -4.71
C LYS A 76 0.89 -19.90 -3.93
N LYS A 77 0.85 -20.66 -2.84
CA LYS A 77 -0.35 -20.88 -2.01
C LYS A 77 -0.44 -19.94 -0.81
N ASP A 78 0.67 -19.26 -0.49
CA ASP A 78 0.72 -18.35 0.65
C ASP A 78 0.19 -16.98 0.27
N SER A 79 -0.60 -16.40 1.17
CA SER A 79 -1.07 -15.02 1.02
C SER A 79 -0.13 -14.06 1.75
N VAL A 80 0.15 -12.93 1.10
CA VAL A 80 1.03 -11.91 1.65
C VAL A 80 0.36 -10.54 1.56
N LEU A 81 0.27 -9.84 2.67
CA LEU A 81 -0.08 -8.43 2.72
C LEU A 81 1.22 -7.61 2.75
N LEU A 82 1.52 -6.91 1.67
CA LEU A 82 2.62 -5.96 1.62
C LEU A 82 2.14 -4.61 2.12
N VAL A 83 2.80 -4.08 3.13
CA VAL A 83 2.58 -2.71 3.61
C VAL A 83 3.79 -1.86 3.25
N ALA A 84 3.61 -0.82 2.42
CA ALA A 84 4.70 -0.03 1.87
C ALA A 84 4.49 1.47 2.07
N ASN A 85 5.57 2.25 2.21
CA ASN A 85 5.51 3.70 2.13
C ASN A 85 4.99 4.17 0.75
N HIS A 86 4.54 5.42 0.65
CA HIS A 86 3.98 5.95 -0.60
C HIS A 86 4.55 7.33 -0.95
N ARG A 87 5.53 7.33 -1.85
CA ARG A 87 6.18 8.55 -2.35
C ARG A 87 5.93 8.77 -3.84
N SER A 88 5.96 7.69 -4.63
CA SER A 88 5.79 7.70 -6.07
C SER A 88 4.52 6.96 -6.49
N PHE A 89 3.98 7.34 -7.64
CA PHE A 89 2.96 6.53 -8.31
C PHE A 89 3.47 5.12 -8.66
N PHE A 90 4.78 5.00 -8.90
CA PHE A 90 5.40 3.75 -9.32
C PHE A 90 5.86 2.84 -8.17
N ASP A 91 5.61 3.19 -6.90
CA ASP A 91 6.08 2.39 -5.76
C ASP A 91 5.62 0.93 -5.84
N PHE A 92 4.31 0.68 -5.98
CA PHE A 92 3.81 -0.69 -6.10
C PHE A 92 4.20 -1.37 -7.41
N PHE A 93 4.32 -0.65 -8.50
CA PHE A 93 4.80 -1.23 -9.75
C PHE A 93 6.26 -1.68 -9.64
N THR A 94 7.08 -0.92 -8.92
CA THR A 94 8.47 -1.27 -8.60
C THR A 94 8.53 -2.54 -7.76
N ILE A 95 7.74 -2.60 -6.68
CA ILE A 95 7.66 -3.79 -5.83
C ILE A 95 7.16 -4.99 -6.63
N THR A 96 6.06 -4.85 -7.38
CA THR A 96 5.47 -5.96 -8.13
C THR A 96 6.37 -6.49 -9.24
N ALA A 97 7.13 -5.63 -9.92
CA ALA A 97 8.11 -6.06 -10.91
C ALA A 97 9.16 -7.01 -10.30
N LEU A 98 9.67 -6.66 -9.11
CA LEU A 98 10.60 -7.54 -8.36
C LEU A 98 9.93 -8.86 -7.96
N LEU A 99 8.68 -8.83 -7.49
CA LEU A 99 7.95 -10.03 -7.10
C LEU A 99 7.73 -10.97 -8.29
N TYR A 100 7.35 -10.44 -9.45
CA TYR A 100 7.11 -11.26 -10.64
C TYR A 100 8.35 -12.03 -11.09
N TRP A 101 9.53 -11.42 -11.00
CA TRP A 101 10.73 -11.96 -11.64
C TRP A 101 11.73 -12.55 -10.65
N ARG A 102 11.63 -12.20 -9.35
CA ARG A 102 12.63 -12.61 -8.33
C ARG A 102 12.06 -13.46 -7.20
N THR A 103 10.74 -13.78 -7.20
CA THR A 103 10.15 -14.58 -6.11
C THR A 103 9.33 -15.75 -6.63
N ARG A 104 9.06 -16.72 -5.73
CA ARG A 104 8.16 -17.84 -5.98
C ARG A 104 6.72 -17.58 -5.56
N LEU A 105 6.41 -16.37 -5.08
CA LEU A 105 5.07 -15.99 -4.66
C LEU A 105 4.05 -16.13 -5.79
N THR A 106 2.80 -16.18 -5.41
CA THR A 106 1.69 -16.13 -6.37
C THR A 106 1.78 -14.87 -7.24
N LYS A 107 1.40 -15.03 -8.50
CA LYS A 107 1.31 -13.90 -9.43
C LYS A 107 -0.06 -13.19 -9.36
N ARG A 108 -0.91 -13.60 -8.42
CA ARG A 108 -2.19 -12.97 -8.11
C ARG A 108 -1.96 -11.77 -7.19
N ILE A 109 -1.63 -10.64 -7.77
CA ILE A 109 -1.25 -9.42 -7.05
C ILE A 109 -2.34 -8.37 -7.23
N PHE A 110 -2.79 -7.77 -6.13
CA PHE A 110 -3.74 -6.67 -6.09
C PHE A 110 -3.19 -5.50 -5.29
N PHE A 111 -3.65 -4.30 -5.60
CA PHE A 111 -3.43 -3.13 -4.76
C PHE A 111 -4.62 -2.18 -4.85
N PRO A 112 -5.32 -1.93 -3.74
CA PRO A 112 -6.42 -0.99 -3.69
C PRO A 112 -5.97 0.41 -4.11
N VAL A 113 -6.75 1.05 -4.97
CA VAL A 113 -6.48 2.41 -5.41
C VAL A 113 -7.68 3.31 -5.16
N ARG A 114 -7.43 4.61 -5.11
CA ARG A 114 -8.51 5.59 -5.06
C ARG A 114 -9.36 5.49 -6.32
N GLN A 115 -10.69 5.68 -6.16
CA GLN A 115 -11.62 5.67 -7.27
C GLN A 115 -11.29 6.73 -8.34
N ASN A 116 -10.85 7.93 -7.87
CA ASN A 116 -10.57 9.07 -8.73
C ASN A 116 -9.65 8.67 -9.89
N PHE A 117 -10.08 9.00 -11.11
CA PHE A 117 -9.50 8.66 -12.38
C PHE A 117 -9.71 7.18 -12.79
N PHE A 118 -9.43 6.19 -11.96
CA PHE A 118 -9.44 4.78 -12.38
C PHE A 118 -10.85 4.18 -12.51
N TYR A 119 -11.82 4.75 -11.79
CA TYR A 119 -13.19 4.24 -11.73
C TYR A 119 -14.26 5.29 -12.04
N ASP A 120 -13.94 6.57 -12.02
CA ASP A 120 -14.88 7.68 -12.25
C ASP A 120 -14.64 8.43 -13.58
N HIS A 121 -13.51 8.19 -14.25
CA HIS A 121 -13.17 8.80 -15.55
C HIS A 121 -13.30 7.78 -16.68
N PRO A 122 -13.84 8.14 -17.88
CA PRO A 122 -14.03 7.20 -18.99
C PRO A 122 -12.78 6.43 -19.42
N LEU A 123 -11.61 7.07 -19.40
CA LEU A 123 -10.34 6.43 -19.70
C LEU A 123 -9.76 5.59 -18.54
N GLY A 124 -10.32 5.73 -17.33
CA GLY A 124 -9.80 5.10 -16.13
C GLY A 124 -9.68 3.58 -16.21
N PRO A 125 -10.73 2.84 -16.62
CA PRO A 125 -10.65 1.40 -16.80
C PRO A 125 -9.61 0.96 -17.82
N ALA A 126 -9.45 1.69 -18.92
CA ALA A 126 -8.44 1.39 -19.94
C ALA A 126 -7.03 1.59 -19.39
N VAL A 127 -6.79 2.67 -18.64
CA VAL A 127 -5.50 2.93 -17.97
C VAL A 127 -5.25 1.89 -16.87
N ASN A 128 -6.26 1.53 -16.06
CA ASN A 128 -6.13 0.48 -15.07
C ASN A 128 -5.76 -0.86 -15.73
N PHE A 129 -6.40 -1.21 -16.84
CA PHE A 129 -6.05 -2.41 -17.59
C PHE A 129 -4.61 -2.33 -18.13
N ALA A 130 -4.25 -1.25 -18.81
CA ALA A 130 -2.93 -1.06 -19.39
C ALA A 130 -1.82 -1.16 -18.33
N MET A 131 -2.02 -0.54 -17.18
CA MET A 131 -1.01 -0.46 -16.12
C MET A 131 -0.99 -1.67 -15.17
N SER A 132 -2.12 -2.37 -15.00
CA SER A 132 -2.22 -3.40 -13.95
C SER A 132 -3.03 -4.64 -14.36
N GLY A 133 -3.51 -4.75 -15.60
CA GLY A 133 -4.45 -5.81 -15.97
C GLY A 133 -5.70 -5.80 -15.08
N MET A 134 -6.20 -4.62 -14.69
CA MET A 134 -7.31 -4.39 -13.75
C MET A 134 -7.03 -4.87 -12.32
N ARG A 135 -5.77 -4.94 -11.91
CA ARG A 135 -5.39 -5.35 -10.54
C ARG A 135 -5.30 -4.20 -9.54
N MET A 136 -5.52 -2.96 -9.97
CA MET A 136 -5.81 -1.83 -9.08
C MET A 136 -7.23 -1.97 -8.51
N PHE A 137 -7.40 -2.93 -7.61
CA PHE A 137 -8.68 -3.39 -7.07
C PHE A 137 -8.52 -3.83 -5.61
N PRO A 138 -9.54 -3.68 -4.75
CA PRO A 138 -10.79 -2.96 -4.95
C PRO A 138 -10.60 -1.43 -4.91
N PRO A 139 -11.56 -0.65 -5.47
CA PRO A 139 -11.51 0.80 -5.39
C PRO A 139 -11.78 1.31 -3.96
N VAL A 140 -11.09 2.39 -3.58
CA VAL A 140 -11.28 3.09 -2.30
C VAL A 140 -11.92 4.44 -2.57
N MET A 141 -13.11 4.67 -2.03
CA MET A 141 -13.90 5.87 -2.23
C MET A 141 -13.42 7.00 -1.32
N ARG A 142 -13.27 8.21 -1.89
CA ARG A 142 -12.89 9.42 -1.16
C ARG A 142 -14.06 10.30 -0.79
N ASP A 143 -15.08 10.31 -1.65
CA ASP A 143 -16.28 11.11 -1.45
C ASP A 143 -17.03 10.64 -0.20
N LYS A 144 -17.45 11.61 0.63
CA LYS A 144 -18.10 11.32 1.93
C LYS A 144 -19.33 10.43 1.75
N GLU A 145 -20.12 10.69 0.71
CA GLU A 145 -21.36 9.96 0.39
C GLU A 145 -21.09 8.51 -0.02
N LYS A 146 -19.91 8.22 -0.60
CA LYS A 146 -19.52 6.90 -1.10
C LYS A 146 -18.72 6.08 -0.08
N LYS A 147 -18.46 6.62 1.12
CA LYS A 147 -17.60 5.95 2.14
C LYS A 147 -18.14 4.58 2.59
N ALA A 148 -19.46 4.36 2.55
CA ALA A 148 -20.05 3.06 2.86
C ALA A 148 -19.47 1.92 2.00
N PHE A 149 -19.08 2.22 0.75
CA PHE A 149 -18.45 1.25 -0.14
C PHE A 149 -17.07 0.80 0.38
N ASN A 150 -16.36 1.62 1.15
CA ASN A 150 -15.05 1.24 1.69
C ASN A 150 -15.12 0.08 2.68
N THR A 151 -16.28 -0.14 3.33
CA THR A 151 -16.51 -1.32 4.17
C THR A 151 -16.43 -2.59 3.32
N TYR A 152 -17.06 -2.58 2.14
CA TYR A 152 -16.94 -3.65 1.17
C TYR A 152 -15.48 -3.82 0.71
N SER A 153 -14.80 -2.73 0.34
CA SER A 153 -13.42 -2.80 -0.16
C SER A 153 -12.46 -3.44 0.86
N VAL A 154 -12.60 -3.10 2.14
CA VAL A 154 -11.81 -3.71 3.22
C VAL A 154 -12.19 -5.19 3.40
N ALA A 155 -13.48 -5.53 3.42
CA ALA A 155 -13.94 -6.91 3.53
C ALA A 155 -13.44 -7.76 2.35
N ARG A 156 -13.44 -7.19 1.15
CA ARG A 156 -12.90 -7.84 -0.06
C ARG A 156 -11.41 -8.10 0.02
N CYS A 157 -10.61 -7.15 0.53
CA CYS A 157 -9.19 -7.36 0.76
C CYS A 157 -8.93 -8.51 1.75
N ILE A 158 -9.67 -8.54 2.85
CA ILE A 158 -9.57 -9.59 3.87
C ILE A 158 -9.94 -10.96 3.28
N GLU A 159 -11.04 -11.03 2.53
CA GLU A 159 -11.49 -12.26 1.87
C GLU A 159 -10.41 -12.80 0.93
N GLU A 160 -9.85 -11.94 0.07
CA GLU A 160 -8.83 -12.36 -0.91
C GLU A 160 -7.56 -12.89 -0.24
N LEU A 161 -7.17 -12.32 0.89
CA LEU A 161 -6.02 -12.76 1.67
C LEU A 161 -6.29 -14.04 2.49
N ASN A 162 -7.55 -14.32 2.82
CA ASN A 162 -7.95 -15.50 3.61
C ASN A 162 -8.37 -16.69 2.73
N ARG A 163 -8.30 -16.59 1.41
CA ARG A 163 -8.67 -17.69 0.52
C ARG A 163 -7.83 -18.94 0.80
N PRO A 164 -8.48 -20.10 1.00
CA PRO A 164 -7.76 -21.35 1.30
C PRO A 164 -7.19 -22.03 0.05
N ASP A 165 -7.74 -21.72 -1.11
CA ASP A 165 -7.52 -22.41 -2.38
C ASP A 165 -6.40 -21.79 -3.22
N ILE A 166 -6.12 -20.50 -3.02
CA ILE A 166 -5.13 -19.77 -3.81
C ILE A 166 -4.46 -18.68 -2.97
N GLY A 167 -3.15 -18.56 -3.06
CA GLY A 167 -2.43 -17.44 -2.46
C GLY A 167 -2.73 -16.12 -3.19
N THR A 168 -2.68 -15.04 -2.43
CA THR A 168 -2.88 -13.67 -2.94
C THR A 168 -1.82 -12.75 -2.35
N VAL A 169 -1.20 -11.92 -3.18
CA VAL A 169 -0.41 -10.78 -2.72
C VAL A 169 -1.29 -9.54 -2.81
N LEU A 170 -1.41 -8.82 -1.72
CA LEU A 170 -2.16 -7.57 -1.66
C LEU A 170 -1.24 -6.48 -1.13
N GLY A 171 -1.15 -5.37 -1.86
CA GLY A 171 -0.34 -4.23 -1.46
C GLY A 171 -1.19 -3.08 -0.93
N ILE A 172 -0.83 -2.53 0.22
CA ILE A 172 -1.49 -1.35 0.79
C ILE A 172 -0.45 -0.36 1.28
N HIS A 173 -0.69 0.92 1.04
CA HIS A 173 0.06 2.00 1.66
C HIS A 173 -0.63 2.45 2.95
N PRO A 174 -0.03 2.26 4.13
CA PRO A 174 -0.64 2.65 5.41
C PRO A 174 -1.01 4.13 5.47
N GLU A 175 -0.25 4.99 4.83
CA GLU A 175 -0.48 6.43 4.74
C GLU A 175 -1.77 6.80 3.97
N GLY A 176 -2.30 5.90 3.15
CA GLY A 176 -3.51 6.10 2.34
C GLY A 176 -3.38 7.18 1.26
N THR A 177 -2.28 7.90 1.20
CA THR A 177 -1.99 8.91 0.18
C THR A 177 -0.49 9.08 0.00
N ARG A 178 -0.07 9.57 -1.18
CA ARG A 178 1.33 9.89 -1.43
C ARG A 178 1.79 11.03 -0.52
N ASN A 179 2.91 10.85 0.13
CA ASN A 179 3.62 11.94 0.77
C ASN A 179 4.43 12.68 -0.31
N LYS A 180 4.12 13.97 -0.49
CA LYS A 180 4.75 14.85 -1.48
C LYS A 180 5.77 15.82 -0.86
N GLY A 181 6.02 15.70 0.45
CA GLY A 181 7.03 16.52 1.12
C GLY A 181 8.45 16.21 0.61
N ASP A 182 9.38 17.13 0.80
CA ASP A 182 10.75 17.00 0.28
C ASP A 182 11.56 15.94 1.01
N ASP A 183 11.30 15.74 2.29
CA ASP A 183 12.00 14.72 3.08
C ASP A 183 11.50 13.31 2.76
N PRO A 184 12.33 12.43 2.19
CA PRO A 184 11.95 11.07 1.83
C PRO A 184 11.66 10.17 3.03
N TYR A 185 12.09 10.54 4.22
CA TYR A 185 11.92 9.78 5.46
C TYR A 185 10.79 10.33 6.35
N ALA A 186 10.07 11.37 5.91
CA ALA A 186 8.84 11.80 6.54
C ALA A 186 7.69 10.88 6.13
N PHE A 187 6.88 10.47 7.09
CA PHE A 187 5.71 9.62 6.88
C PHE A 187 4.43 10.32 7.30
N LEU A 188 3.35 10.08 6.58
CA LEU A 188 2.02 10.52 7.00
C LEU A 188 1.45 9.52 8.01
N PRO A 189 0.50 9.94 8.87
CA PRO A 189 -0.13 9.06 9.84
C PRO A 189 -0.81 7.86 9.18
N ALA A 190 -0.63 6.67 9.76
CA ALA A 190 -1.27 5.45 9.26
C ALA A 190 -2.79 5.52 9.40
N GLN A 191 -3.50 5.01 8.38
CA GLN A 191 -4.95 4.95 8.37
C GLN A 191 -5.43 3.62 8.99
N PRO A 192 -6.48 3.61 9.83
CA PRO A 192 -6.95 2.40 10.50
C PRO A 192 -7.36 1.26 9.56
N GLY A 193 -7.70 1.58 8.31
CA GLY A 193 -8.11 0.59 7.30
C GLY A 193 -7.06 -0.48 7.03
N VAL A 194 -5.76 -0.14 7.00
CA VAL A 194 -4.70 -1.14 6.83
C VAL A 194 -4.61 -2.06 8.04
N GLY A 195 -4.75 -1.53 9.25
CA GLY A 195 -4.77 -2.34 10.47
C GLY A 195 -5.96 -3.30 10.52
N ARG A 196 -7.13 -2.86 10.05
CA ARG A 196 -8.31 -3.74 9.91
C ARG A 196 -8.04 -4.88 8.94
N VAL A 197 -7.39 -4.62 7.80
CA VAL A 197 -7.01 -5.67 6.84
C VAL A 197 -5.96 -6.60 7.47
N ALA A 198 -4.91 -6.07 8.09
CA ALA A 198 -3.84 -6.86 8.69
C ALA A 198 -4.35 -7.80 9.81
N LEU A 199 -5.27 -7.31 10.66
CA LEU A 199 -5.87 -8.12 11.73
C LEU A 199 -6.86 -9.15 11.20
N GLY A 200 -7.66 -8.80 10.18
CA GLY A 200 -8.67 -9.68 9.59
C GLY A 200 -8.09 -10.73 8.65
N ALA A 201 -6.94 -10.48 8.05
CA ALA A 201 -6.25 -11.41 7.16
C ALA A 201 -5.44 -12.44 7.97
N THR A 202 -6.12 -13.39 8.59
CA THR A 202 -5.51 -14.36 9.53
C THR A 202 -4.62 -15.39 8.84
N ARG A 203 -4.79 -15.60 7.53
CA ARG A 203 -3.97 -16.52 6.72
C ARG A 203 -2.81 -15.82 6.00
N ALA A 204 -2.73 -14.50 6.06
CA ALA A 204 -1.71 -13.75 5.36
C ALA A 204 -0.54 -13.37 6.27
N HIS A 205 0.66 -13.41 5.69
CA HIS A 205 1.86 -12.84 6.29
C HIS A 205 1.93 -11.35 5.95
N VAL A 206 2.08 -10.50 6.95
CA VAL A 206 2.17 -9.04 6.75
C VAL A 206 3.63 -8.66 6.67
N ILE A 207 4.07 -8.20 5.51
CA ILE A 207 5.48 -7.88 5.21
C ILE A 207 5.62 -6.37 5.01
N PRO A 208 6.43 -5.68 5.79
CA PRO A 208 6.73 -4.27 5.57
C PRO A 208 7.72 -4.12 4.41
N VAL A 209 7.52 -3.08 3.60
CA VAL A 209 8.40 -2.73 2.50
C VAL A 209 8.70 -1.24 2.54
N PHE A 210 9.97 -0.88 2.39
CA PHE A 210 10.38 0.50 2.13
C PHE A 210 10.91 0.62 0.72
N VAL A 211 10.42 1.58 -0.05
CA VAL A 211 10.84 1.85 -1.43
C VAL A 211 11.18 3.31 -1.61
N LEU A 212 12.33 3.58 -2.25
CA LEU A 212 12.82 4.94 -2.50
C LEU A 212 13.60 4.97 -3.82
N GLY A 213 13.49 6.08 -4.55
CA GLY A 213 14.32 6.36 -5.72
C GLY A 213 13.59 6.41 -7.07
N MET A 214 12.32 5.99 -7.14
CA MET A 214 11.47 6.16 -8.35
C MET A 214 10.69 7.47 -8.28
N ALA A 215 10.86 8.34 -9.28
CA ALA A 215 10.07 9.57 -9.43
C ALA A 215 8.84 9.36 -10.33
N GLN A 216 8.17 10.46 -10.69
CA GLN A 216 6.92 10.42 -11.47
C GLN A 216 7.15 10.40 -13.00
N SER A 217 8.34 10.76 -13.47
CA SER A 217 8.66 10.91 -14.90
C SER A 217 9.31 9.65 -15.46
N ILE A 218 8.59 8.86 -16.24
CA ILE A 218 9.11 7.64 -16.89
C ILE A 218 10.34 7.95 -17.74
N THR A 219 10.29 9.00 -18.56
CA THR A 219 11.40 9.39 -19.43
C THR A 219 12.62 9.84 -18.61
N GLY A 220 12.39 10.54 -17.48
CA GLY A 220 13.44 10.91 -16.54
C GLY A 220 14.07 9.68 -15.88
N GLU A 221 13.26 8.74 -15.45
CA GLU A 221 13.74 7.49 -14.82
C GLU A 221 14.52 6.62 -15.81
N TRP A 222 14.06 6.52 -17.05
CA TRP A 222 14.75 5.81 -18.12
C TRP A 222 16.13 6.44 -18.39
N ARG A 223 16.20 7.79 -18.50
CA ARG A 223 17.47 8.51 -18.68
C ARG A 223 18.44 8.25 -17.53
N LYS A 224 17.98 8.30 -16.26
CA LYS A 224 18.80 7.97 -15.09
C LYS A 224 19.34 6.55 -15.13
N ASN A 225 18.53 5.59 -15.57
CA ASN A 225 18.93 4.17 -15.66
C ASN A 225 20.07 3.96 -16.69
N ILE A 226 20.10 4.76 -17.75
CA ILE A 226 21.11 4.65 -18.81
C ILE A 226 22.35 5.47 -18.48
N ALA A 227 22.18 6.76 -18.15
CA ALA A 227 23.29 7.72 -18.09
C ALA A 227 24.04 7.71 -16.74
N ALA A 228 23.33 7.54 -15.61
CA ALA A 228 23.93 7.64 -14.28
C ALA A 228 23.25 6.71 -13.25
N PRO A 229 23.24 5.39 -13.46
CA PRO A 229 22.52 4.45 -12.60
C PRO A 229 22.98 4.48 -11.15
N ASP A 230 24.27 4.62 -10.89
CA ASP A 230 24.82 4.59 -9.54
C ASP A 230 24.53 5.86 -8.74
N ALA A 231 24.39 7.01 -9.42
CA ALA A 231 24.02 8.28 -8.80
C ALA A 231 22.55 8.35 -8.38
N HIS A 232 21.70 7.47 -8.93
CA HIS A 232 20.25 7.49 -8.71
C HIS A 232 19.69 6.12 -8.34
N PRO A 233 20.12 5.50 -7.21
CA PRO A 233 19.68 4.17 -6.83
C PRO A 233 18.15 4.11 -6.62
N VAL A 234 17.60 2.91 -6.85
CA VAL A 234 16.23 2.54 -6.47
C VAL A 234 16.34 1.48 -5.39
N ASP A 235 16.23 1.91 -4.16
CA ASP A 235 16.35 1.06 -2.99
C ASP A 235 14.99 0.44 -2.64
N VAL A 236 14.95 -0.89 -2.46
CA VAL A 236 13.77 -1.64 -2.01
C VAL A 236 14.18 -2.57 -0.88
N TYR A 237 13.57 -2.38 0.29
CA TYR A 237 13.84 -3.16 1.49
C TYR A 237 12.59 -3.95 1.86
N PHE A 238 12.71 -5.28 1.95
CA PHE A 238 11.66 -6.18 2.45
C PHE A 238 11.99 -6.58 3.89
N GLY A 239 11.09 -6.30 4.83
CA GLY A 239 11.27 -6.67 6.22
C GLY A 239 10.80 -8.09 6.53
N THR A 240 10.98 -8.49 7.79
CA THR A 240 10.44 -9.73 8.33
C THR A 240 8.93 -9.62 8.56
N PRO A 241 8.19 -10.75 8.59
CA PRO A 241 6.75 -10.74 8.91
C PRO A 241 6.45 -10.05 10.23
N ILE A 242 5.43 -9.19 10.22
CA ILE A 242 4.96 -8.49 11.43
C ILE A 242 3.99 -9.39 12.17
N ASP A 243 4.23 -9.62 13.45
CA ASP A 243 3.30 -10.34 14.32
C ASP A 243 2.20 -9.42 14.88
N PHE A 244 0.97 -9.94 14.87
CA PHE A 244 -0.23 -9.30 15.41
C PHE A 244 -0.99 -10.18 16.40
N SER A 245 -0.38 -11.24 16.92
CA SER A 245 -1.02 -12.22 17.82
C SER A 245 -1.66 -11.55 19.04
N ASP A 246 -0.99 -10.54 19.60
CA ASP A 246 -1.46 -9.74 20.74
C ASP A 246 -2.66 -8.83 20.47
N LEU A 247 -2.83 -8.41 19.20
CA LEU A 247 -3.90 -7.50 18.79
C LEU A 247 -5.15 -8.22 18.24
N ARG A 248 -4.98 -9.44 17.71
CA ARG A 248 -6.07 -10.21 17.09
C ARG A 248 -7.29 -10.44 18.00
N PRO A 249 -7.16 -10.72 19.30
CA PRO A 249 -8.33 -10.93 20.17
C PRO A 249 -9.28 -9.74 20.27
N LYS A 250 -8.78 -8.51 19.98
CA LYS A 250 -9.55 -7.26 20.01
C LYS A 250 -9.64 -6.60 18.64
N SER A 251 -9.57 -7.38 17.55
CA SER A 251 -9.50 -6.91 16.16
C SER A 251 -10.68 -6.03 15.71
N ASN A 252 -11.83 -6.15 16.36
CA ASN A 252 -13.03 -5.37 16.05
C ASN A 252 -12.97 -3.92 16.60
N MET A 253 -12.07 -3.63 17.53
CA MET A 253 -11.95 -2.29 18.12
C MET A 253 -11.16 -1.36 17.19
N VAL A 254 -11.69 -0.17 16.90
CA VAL A 254 -11.05 0.84 16.05
C VAL A 254 -9.67 1.25 16.60
N THR A 255 -9.54 1.33 17.91
CA THR A 255 -8.26 1.62 18.59
C THR A 255 -7.23 0.54 18.33
N THR A 256 -7.62 -0.73 18.35
CA THR A 256 -6.75 -1.87 18.04
C THR A 256 -6.35 -1.88 16.57
N GLN A 257 -7.30 -1.55 15.67
CA GLN A 257 -7.02 -1.40 14.24
C GLN A 257 -6.03 -0.26 13.98
N LYS A 258 -6.16 0.85 14.69
CA LYS A 258 -5.19 1.97 14.61
C LYS A 258 -3.81 1.53 15.09
N ARG A 259 -3.72 0.83 16.23
CA ARG A 259 -2.44 0.29 16.74
C ARG A 259 -1.79 -0.68 15.76
N ALA A 260 -2.56 -1.53 15.09
CA ALA A 260 -2.04 -2.42 14.05
C ALA A 260 -1.53 -1.64 12.84
N ALA A 261 -2.24 -0.59 12.43
CA ALA A 261 -1.80 0.30 11.34
C ALA A 261 -0.49 1.03 11.69
N ASP A 262 -0.38 1.52 12.93
CA ASP A 262 0.85 2.17 13.43
C ASP A 262 2.01 1.19 13.48
N ARG A 263 1.79 -0.06 13.94
CA ARG A 263 2.81 -1.12 13.90
C ARG A 263 3.32 -1.39 12.48
N CYS A 264 2.43 -1.38 11.47
CA CYS A 264 2.84 -1.49 10.07
C CYS A 264 3.74 -0.31 9.67
N LEU A 265 3.36 0.91 10.03
CA LEU A 265 4.12 2.11 9.68
C LEU A 265 5.47 2.15 10.41
N ASP A 266 5.53 1.74 11.67
CA ASP A 266 6.78 1.70 12.45
C ASP A 266 7.75 0.66 11.90
N ALA A 267 7.25 -0.49 11.44
CA ALA A 267 8.09 -1.46 10.74
C ALA A 267 8.68 -0.89 9.43
N ILE A 268 7.90 -0.10 8.67
CA ILE A 268 8.39 0.59 7.46
C ILE A 268 9.45 1.65 7.83
N LYS A 269 9.24 2.42 8.91
CA LYS A 269 10.23 3.39 9.40
C LYS A 269 11.56 2.71 9.78
N GLY A 270 11.50 1.55 10.42
CA GLY A 270 12.69 0.75 10.72
C GLY A 270 13.48 0.37 9.46
N LEU A 271 12.79 0.02 8.36
CA LEU A 271 13.43 -0.24 7.06
C LEU A 271 14.00 1.04 6.43
N ALA A 272 13.32 2.16 6.57
CA ALA A 272 13.81 3.46 6.12
C ALA A 272 15.10 3.86 6.84
N ASP A 273 15.21 3.58 8.14
CA ASP A 273 16.43 3.81 8.91
C ASP A 273 17.59 2.90 8.46
N LEU A 274 17.29 1.65 8.10
CA LEU A 274 18.29 0.75 7.49
C LEU A 274 18.78 1.28 6.16
N GLN A 275 17.88 1.76 5.31
CA GLN A 275 18.24 2.36 4.02
C GLN A 275 19.08 3.63 4.21
N ARG A 276 18.67 4.52 5.14
CA ARG A 276 19.38 5.78 5.44
C ARG A 276 20.82 5.51 5.91
N ARG A 277 21.01 4.51 6.80
CA ARG A 277 22.35 4.09 7.25
C ARG A 277 23.17 3.49 6.12
N GLY A 278 22.56 2.61 5.30
CA GLY A 278 23.22 2.04 4.13
C GLY A 278 23.62 3.10 3.09
N ALA A 279 22.81 4.13 2.88
CA ALA A 279 23.14 5.25 2.02
C ALA A 279 24.33 6.06 2.58
N ALA A 280 24.33 6.35 3.88
CA ALA A 280 25.44 7.06 4.55
C ALA A 280 26.77 6.33 4.41
N LEU A 281 26.79 5.02 4.62
CA LEU A 281 27.99 4.19 4.42
C LEU A 281 28.53 4.27 2.99
N ARG A 282 27.64 4.23 1.99
CA ARG A 282 28.04 4.35 0.58
C ARG A 282 28.65 5.72 0.25
N GLU A 283 28.24 6.75 0.97
CA GLU A 283 28.73 8.13 0.81
C GLU A 283 29.91 8.45 1.74
N GLY A 284 30.44 7.46 2.46
CA GLY A 284 31.55 7.64 3.40
C GLY A 284 31.20 8.48 4.63
N ARG A 285 29.88 8.62 4.95
CA ARG A 285 29.40 9.35 6.14
C ARG A 285 29.26 8.40 7.32
N ASP A 286 29.43 8.90 8.53
CA ASP A 286 29.20 8.11 9.75
C ASP A 286 27.72 7.74 9.92
N PRO A 287 27.37 6.43 9.88
CA PRO A 287 26.00 5.98 10.02
C PRO A 287 25.39 6.29 11.40
N SER A 288 26.22 6.39 12.45
CA SER A 288 25.76 6.69 13.81
C SER A 288 25.30 8.13 13.93
N ALA A 289 26.04 9.06 13.35
CA ALA A 289 25.66 10.48 13.29
C ALA A 289 24.37 10.68 12.50
N VAL A 290 24.21 9.97 11.37
CA VAL A 290 22.99 10.00 10.55
C VAL A 290 21.78 9.41 11.30
N ALA A 291 21.97 8.35 12.09
CA ALA A 291 20.91 7.76 12.91
C ALA A 291 20.51 8.68 14.08
N ALA A 292 21.44 9.39 14.68
CA ALA A 292 21.16 10.36 15.74
C ALA A 292 20.35 11.54 15.21
N LEU A 293 20.71 12.10 14.05
CA LEU A 293 19.93 13.15 13.37
C LEU A 293 18.52 12.68 13.02
N ALA A 294 18.35 11.45 12.54
CA ALA A 294 17.05 10.89 12.23
C ALA A 294 16.11 10.83 13.46
N LYS A 295 16.64 10.44 14.61
CA LYS A 295 15.87 10.39 15.87
C LYS A 295 15.48 11.79 16.35
N SER A 296 16.38 12.77 16.22
CA SER A 296 16.07 14.16 16.60
C SER A 296 15.00 14.77 15.68
N ASP A 297 15.05 14.50 14.39
CA ASP A 297 14.08 14.97 13.42
C ASP A 297 12.69 14.34 13.66
N ASP A 298 12.62 13.05 13.99
CA ASP A 298 11.35 12.36 14.27
C ASP A 298 10.72 12.86 15.59
N ALA A 299 11.54 13.13 16.60
CA ALA A 299 11.10 13.76 17.85
C ALA A 299 10.58 15.18 17.62
N ALA A 300 11.28 15.99 16.84
CA ALA A 300 10.85 17.35 16.50
C ALA A 300 9.53 17.35 15.69
N ARG A 301 9.35 16.43 14.75
CA ARG A 301 8.10 16.27 13.99
C ARG A 301 6.94 15.84 14.86
N THR A 302 7.17 14.91 15.77
CA THR A 302 6.15 14.44 16.71
C THR A 302 5.69 15.58 17.61
N ALA A 303 6.62 16.37 18.11
CA ALA A 303 6.32 17.56 18.91
C ALA A 303 5.54 18.63 18.10
N ALA A 304 5.93 18.89 16.86
CA ALA A 304 5.23 19.82 15.96
C ALA A 304 3.82 19.35 15.61
N ALA A 305 3.61 18.06 15.40
CA ALA A 305 2.30 17.48 15.16
C ALA A 305 1.40 17.58 16.39
N ALA A 306 1.93 17.32 17.59
CA ALA A 306 1.22 17.48 18.85
C ALA A 306 0.81 18.95 19.10
N ALA A 307 1.72 19.88 18.82
CA ALA A 307 1.44 21.31 18.95
C ALA A 307 0.32 21.78 17.98
N LYS A 308 0.33 21.32 16.73
CA LYS A 308 -0.74 21.59 15.76
C LYS A 308 -2.10 21.03 16.21
N HIS A 309 -2.12 19.83 16.78
CA HIS A 309 -3.34 19.24 17.33
C HIS A 309 -3.87 20.03 18.53
N ALA A 310 -2.98 20.47 19.41
CA ALA A 310 -3.34 21.30 20.56
C ALA A 310 -3.91 22.67 20.14
N GLN A 311 -3.28 23.33 19.16
CA GLN A 311 -3.78 24.58 18.59
C GLN A 311 -5.15 24.43 17.93
N LYS A 312 -5.37 23.36 17.18
CA LYS A 312 -6.66 23.08 16.55
C LYS A 312 -7.75 22.82 17.59
N ALA A 313 -7.46 22.04 18.63
CA ALA A 313 -8.41 21.79 19.72
C ALA A 313 -8.74 23.02 20.52
N SER A 314 -7.77 23.93 20.70
CA SER A 314 -7.96 25.24 21.34
C SER A 314 -8.83 26.18 20.49
N ALA A 315 -8.61 26.24 19.18
CA ALA A 315 -9.40 27.02 18.23
C ALA A 315 -10.85 26.49 18.10
N GLU A 316 -11.07 25.21 18.17
CA GLU A 316 -12.42 24.60 18.17
C GLU A 316 -13.17 24.88 19.46
N ARG A 317 -12.50 24.97 20.62
CA ARG A 317 -13.10 25.37 21.92
C ARG A 317 -13.44 26.87 21.99
N SER A 318 -12.65 27.70 21.33
CA SER A 318 -12.93 29.17 21.32
C SER A 318 -13.98 29.56 20.28
N ALA A 319 -14.32 28.70 19.34
CA ALA A 319 -15.33 28.89 18.29
C ALA A 319 -16.74 28.44 18.70
N ASP A 320 -16.93 27.80 19.87
CA ASP A 320 -18.25 27.42 20.42
C ASP A 320 -18.59 28.23 21.69
N PRO A 321 -19.12 29.47 21.57
CA PRO A 321 -19.51 30.30 22.71
C PRO A 321 -20.85 29.88 23.34
N ALA A 322 -21.54 28.84 22.85
CA ALA A 322 -22.90 28.50 23.29
C ALA A 322 -22.97 27.50 24.45
N ALA A 323 -21.86 27.09 25.06
CA ALA A 323 -21.88 26.11 26.16
C ALA A 323 -21.87 26.73 27.57
N HIS A 324 -21.94 28.08 27.71
CA HIS A 324 -21.81 28.75 29.03
C HIS A 324 -23.07 29.44 29.53
N ASP A 325 -24.25 29.21 28.91
CA ASP A 325 -25.50 29.81 29.38
C ASP A 325 -26.63 28.77 29.52
N ARG A 326 -26.41 27.75 30.34
CA ARG A 326 -27.46 26.93 31.00
C ARG A 326 -26.94 26.50 32.38
N GLY A 327 -26.99 27.43 33.28
CA GLY A 327 -26.97 27.21 34.72
C GLY A 327 -28.40 27.20 35.23
#